data_1bf4c212d5051369d62b2386a8e6df76
#
_entry.id   1bf4c212d5051369d62b2386a8e6df76
#
_cell.length_a   1.000
_cell.length_b   1.000
_cell.length_c   1.000
_cell.angle_alpha   90.00
_cell.angle_beta   90.00
_cell.angle_gamma   90.00
#
_symmetry.space_group_name_H-M   'P 1'
#
loop_
_entity.id
_entity.type
_entity.pdbx_description
1 polymer ?
#
loop_
_entity_poly.entity_id
_entity_poly.type
_entity_poly.pdbx_seq_one_letter_code
_entity_poly.pdbx_strand_id
1 'polypeptide(L)'
;MKFKAFAFAAIAMLTAGSLFASVTEEETFSFKLNDGARFSISNVNGSIVVTGGLGDSVEIVATKKADNQKDLDKIEIEISSSADEIVVETELGDSNHWFSHGNNSGSVRYEVIVPVNTRLDSVETVNGNLNISGVSGDVMAETVNGDLDVSDLSGDVGLSTVNGGIEAVFSKIESQQRVKVETVNGRVTVNLPADADVQISADTLNGGIDASDFGLETDKGFVGSDLNGKIGSGSARLNIDTVNGAIKIRKN
;
A
#
# COMPACT_ATOMS: atom_id res chain seq x y z
N MET A 1 -8.83 14.45 23.70
CA MET A 1 -7.70 15.09 24.40
C MET A 1 -6.48 14.74 23.59
N LYS A 2 -6.05 15.63 22.68
CA LYS A 2 -4.92 15.37 21.76
C LYS A 2 -3.63 15.45 22.58
N PHE A 3 -2.95 14.33 22.78
CA PHE A 3 -1.62 14.29 23.35
C PHE A 3 -0.61 14.47 22.22
N LYS A 4 0.10 15.60 22.22
CA LYS A 4 1.31 15.74 21.37
C LYS A 4 2.38 14.83 21.95
N ALA A 5 2.69 13.75 21.24
CA ALA A 5 3.83 12.90 21.57
C ALA A 5 5.11 13.65 21.20
N PHE A 6 6.06 13.71 22.13
CA PHE A 6 7.37 14.32 21.88
C PHE A 6 8.17 13.40 20.95
N ALA A 7 8.47 13.92 19.76
CA ALA A 7 9.43 13.30 18.85
C ALA A 7 10.85 13.38 19.46
N PHE A 8 11.55 12.24 19.52
CA PHE A 8 12.97 12.22 19.85
C PHE A 8 13.79 12.28 18.58
N ALA A 9 14.57 13.36 18.50
CA ALA A 9 15.75 13.59 17.68
C ALA A 9 15.62 13.46 16.16
N ALA A 10 15.31 14.58 15.50
CA ALA A 10 15.67 14.82 14.12
C ALA A 10 17.20 14.93 13.99
N ILE A 11 17.82 14.05 13.19
CA ILE A 11 19.17 14.28 12.69
C ILE A 11 19.01 14.86 11.28
N ALA A 12 19.00 16.19 11.18
CA ALA A 12 19.02 16.87 9.91
C ALA A 12 20.41 16.73 9.28
N MET A 13 20.55 15.92 8.23
CA MET A 13 21.73 15.96 7.36
C MET A 13 21.47 16.96 6.23
N LEU A 14 21.98 18.17 6.41
CA LEU A 14 21.97 19.20 5.36
C LEU A 14 23.10 18.93 4.38
N THR A 15 22.81 18.39 3.19
CA THR A 15 23.78 18.37 2.08
C THR A 15 23.59 19.59 1.21
N ALA A 16 24.43 20.61 1.41
CA ALA A 16 24.48 21.79 0.57
C ALA A 16 25.20 21.46 -0.75
N GLY A 17 24.45 21.43 -1.84
CA GLY A 17 24.99 21.28 -3.20
C GLY A 17 24.17 22.04 -4.22
N SER A 18 24.78 23.04 -4.87
CA SER A 18 24.43 23.74 -6.11
C SER A 18 23.00 24.32 -6.32
N LEU A 19 22.94 25.48 -6.96
CA LEU A 19 21.86 26.44 -7.18
C LEU A 19 20.55 25.97 -7.86
N PHE A 20 20.33 24.65 -8.00
CA PHE A 20 19.11 24.02 -8.51
C PHE A 20 18.81 22.66 -7.84
N ALA A 21 19.29 22.44 -6.63
CA ALA A 21 19.05 21.16 -5.94
C ALA A 21 17.80 21.25 -5.07
N SER A 22 16.90 20.27 -5.22
CA SER A 22 15.81 20.04 -4.28
C SER A 22 16.36 19.88 -2.86
N VAL A 23 15.64 20.39 -1.89
CA VAL A 23 15.96 20.26 -0.45
C VAL A 23 15.31 19.00 0.09
N THR A 24 16.04 18.26 0.90
CA THR A 24 15.58 17.01 1.50
C THR A 24 15.81 17.04 3.00
N GLU A 25 14.85 16.55 3.77
CA GLU A 25 14.91 16.39 5.22
C GLU A 25 14.41 14.99 5.59
N GLU A 26 15.10 14.35 6.53
CA GLU A 26 14.70 13.04 7.04
C GLU A 26 14.28 13.13 8.50
N GLU A 27 13.13 12.55 8.82
CA GLU A 27 12.60 12.44 10.17
C GLU A 27 12.42 10.97 10.53
N THR A 28 12.80 10.58 11.74
CA THR A 28 12.66 9.21 12.23
C THR A 28 11.82 9.19 13.49
N PHE A 29 10.85 8.27 13.54
CA PHE A 29 9.97 8.08 14.69
C PHE A 29 9.97 6.62 15.11
N SER A 30 9.83 6.38 16.43
CA SER A 30 9.69 5.03 16.96
C SER A 30 8.65 5.03 18.08
N PHE A 31 7.72 4.08 18.02
CA PHE A 31 6.63 3.94 18.98
C PHE A 31 6.43 2.46 19.34
N LYS A 32 6.16 2.19 20.60
CA LYS A 32 5.74 0.85 21.01
C LYS A 32 4.30 0.59 20.58
N LEU A 33 4.06 -0.63 20.11
CA LEU A 33 2.76 -1.06 19.64
C LEU A 33 2.44 -2.45 20.22
N ASN A 34 1.24 -2.62 20.72
CA ASN A 34 0.77 -3.93 21.20
C ASN A 34 0.60 -4.92 20.04
N ASP A 35 0.68 -6.20 20.32
CA ASP A 35 0.44 -7.25 19.33
C ASP A 35 -0.99 -7.17 18.77
N GLY A 36 -1.14 -7.26 17.45
CA GLY A 36 -2.42 -7.12 16.75
C GLY A 36 -3.02 -5.72 16.77
N ALA A 37 -2.28 -4.70 17.20
CA ALA A 37 -2.72 -3.31 17.16
C ALA A 37 -2.79 -2.76 15.72
N ARG A 38 -3.34 -1.56 15.56
CA ARG A 38 -3.64 -0.94 14.27
C ARG A 38 -2.59 0.08 13.87
N PHE A 39 -2.28 0.11 12.58
CA PHE A 39 -1.46 1.14 11.97
C PHE A 39 -2.16 1.69 10.74
N SER A 40 -2.19 3.01 10.61
CA SER A 40 -2.71 3.71 9.43
C SER A 40 -1.74 4.79 9.01
N ILE A 41 -1.58 4.96 7.69
CA ILE A 41 -0.76 6.01 7.09
C ILE A 41 -1.41 6.57 5.85
N SER A 42 -1.55 7.89 5.79
CA SER A 42 -2.06 8.62 4.63
C SER A 42 -1.04 9.63 4.13
N ASN A 43 -0.75 9.54 2.83
CA ASN A 43 0.18 10.42 2.13
C ASN A 43 -0.49 11.03 0.89
N VAL A 44 0.07 12.12 0.38
CA VAL A 44 -0.41 12.75 -0.85
C VAL A 44 0.53 12.45 -2.02
N ASN A 45 1.81 12.74 -1.84
CA ASN A 45 2.82 12.55 -2.88
C ASN A 45 4.02 11.79 -2.31
N GLY A 46 4.35 10.68 -2.93
CA GLY A 46 5.48 9.83 -2.58
C GLY A 46 5.10 8.41 -2.20
N SER A 47 6.06 7.52 -2.26
CA SER A 47 5.88 6.10 -2.01
C SER A 47 5.83 5.77 -0.52
N ILE A 48 5.13 4.70 -0.19
CA ILE A 48 5.11 4.11 1.15
C ILE A 48 5.59 2.67 1.05
N VAL A 49 6.57 2.33 1.86
CA VAL A 49 7.07 0.96 2.01
C VAL A 49 6.78 0.52 3.43
N VAL A 50 6.04 -0.59 3.61
CA VAL A 50 5.74 -1.19 4.91
C VAL A 50 6.29 -2.60 4.95
N THR A 51 7.07 -2.91 5.98
CA THR A 51 7.65 -4.24 6.17
C THR A 51 7.32 -4.78 7.56
N GLY A 52 6.81 -6.00 7.61
CA GLY A 52 6.63 -6.72 8.86
C GLY A 52 7.99 -7.11 9.46
N GLY A 53 8.23 -6.73 10.70
CA GLY A 53 9.48 -6.97 11.42
C GLY A 53 9.28 -7.68 12.74
N LEU A 54 10.39 -8.10 13.32
CA LEU A 54 10.43 -8.69 14.66
C LEU A 54 10.46 -7.55 15.70
N GLY A 55 9.72 -7.70 16.78
CA GLY A 55 9.70 -6.75 17.89
C GLY A 55 8.30 -6.24 18.22
N ASP A 56 8.25 -5.23 19.09
CA ASP A 56 7.05 -4.61 19.64
C ASP A 56 6.97 -3.10 19.33
N SER A 57 7.73 -2.63 18.35
CA SER A 57 7.78 -1.22 17.98
C SER A 57 7.56 -1.02 16.49
N VAL A 58 6.91 0.11 16.17
CA VAL A 58 6.86 0.67 14.82
C VAL A 58 8.01 1.64 14.67
N GLU A 59 8.77 1.49 13.59
CA GLU A 59 9.81 2.43 13.18
C GLU A 59 9.39 3.08 11.86
N ILE A 60 9.42 4.41 11.82
CA ILE A 60 9.00 5.21 10.66
C ILE A 60 10.16 6.12 10.27
N VAL A 61 10.63 5.98 9.04
CA VAL A 61 11.56 6.93 8.41
C VAL A 61 10.78 7.68 7.34
N ALA A 62 10.69 9.00 7.50
CA ALA A 62 10.01 9.90 6.57
C ALA A 62 11.04 10.81 5.89
N THR A 63 11.17 10.69 4.59
CA THR A 63 12.04 11.54 3.77
C THR A 63 11.21 12.58 3.03
N LYS A 64 11.21 13.80 3.53
CA LYS A 64 10.59 14.97 2.89
C LYS A 64 11.47 15.51 1.78
N LYS A 65 10.89 15.93 0.67
CA LYS A 65 11.58 16.54 -0.45
C LYS A 65 10.75 17.66 -1.05
N ALA A 66 11.37 18.82 -1.32
CA ALA A 66 10.74 19.96 -1.99
C ALA A 66 11.76 20.72 -2.86
N ASP A 67 11.29 21.60 -3.72
CA ASP A 67 12.13 22.40 -4.60
C ASP A 67 12.96 23.48 -3.85
N ASN A 68 12.49 23.89 -2.70
CA ASN A 68 13.17 24.87 -1.83
C ASN A 68 12.76 24.71 -0.37
N GLN A 69 13.50 25.36 0.53
CA GLN A 69 13.27 25.27 1.97
C GLN A 69 11.87 25.76 2.39
N LYS A 70 11.36 26.83 1.78
CA LYS A 70 10.05 27.38 2.10
C LYS A 70 8.90 26.39 1.81
N ASP A 71 9.02 25.60 0.76
CA ASP A 71 8.04 24.57 0.42
C ASP A 71 8.25 23.32 1.26
N LEU A 72 9.49 23.00 1.64
CA LEU A 72 9.80 21.92 2.59
C LEU A 72 9.17 22.21 3.98
N ASP A 73 9.29 23.43 4.46
CA ASP A 73 8.75 23.87 5.78
C ASP A 73 7.21 23.79 5.85
N LYS A 74 6.52 23.63 4.71
CA LYS A 74 5.06 23.47 4.65
C LYS A 74 4.61 22.01 4.72
N ILE A 75 5.54 21.08 4.63
CA ILE A 75 5.22 19.65 4.74
C ILE A 75 5.14 19.30 6.22
N GLU A 76 3.93 19.05 6.70
CA GLU A 76 3.69 18.65 8.07
C GLU A 76 3.36 17.15 8.14
N ILE A 77 3.96 16.46 9.12
CA ILE A 77 3.68 15.07 9.42
C ILE A 77 3.03 15.02 10.80
N GLU A 78 1.74 14.72 10.84
CA GLU A 78 1.01 14.55 12.09
C GLU A 78 1.00 13.06 12.47
N ILE A 79 1.41 12.76 13.71
CA ILE A 79 1.38 11.38 14.23
C ILE A 79 0.57 11.35 15.51
N SER A 80 -0.50 10.56 15.50
CA SER A 80 -1.25 10.20 16.69
C SER A 80 -0.86 8.78 17.10
N SER A 81 -0.38 8.57 18.31
CA SER A 81 0.10 7.27 18.76
C SER A 81 -0.47 6.88 20.11
N SER A 82 -0.86 5.63 20.22
CA SER A 82 -1.19 4.91 21.44
C SER A 82 -0.59 3.50 21.38
N ALA A 83 -0.74 2.72 22.45
CA ALA A 83 -0.28 1.33 22.43
C ALA A 83 -1.09 0.43 21.47
N ASP A 84 -2.32 0.82 21.11
CA ASP A 84 -3.24 0.00 20.30
C ASP A 84 -3.47 0.56 18.90
N GLU A 85 -2.95 1.78 18.62
CA GLU A 85 -3.17 2.45 17.34
C GLU A 85 -2.13 3.52 17.09
N ILE A 86 -1.60 3.55 15.86
CA ILE A 86 -0.78 4.63 15.33
C ILE A 86 -1.41 5.10 14.03
N VAL A 87 -1.59 6.42 13.91
CA VAL A 87 -2.08 7.08 12.70
C VAL A 87 -1.06 8.14 12.28
N VAL A 88 -0.63 8.06 11.02
CA VAL A 88 0.31 8.99 10.38
C VAL A 88 -0.40 9.71 9.25
N GLU A 89 -0.42 11.04 9.28
CA GLU A 89 -1.03 11.86 8.25
C GLU A 89 -0.02 12.87 7.70
N THR A 90 0.07 12.98 6.38
CA THR A 90 0.89 13.98 5.71
C THR A 90 0.03 15.12 5.23
N GLU A 91 0.30 16.33 5.71
CA GLU A 91 -0.30 17.55 5.22
C GLU A 91 0.69 18.34 4.36
N LEU A 92 0.28 18.71 3.15
CA LEU A 92 1.02 19.61 2.28
C LEU A 92 0.36 21.00 2.40
N GLY A 93 0.99 21.91 3.13
CA GLY A 93 0.41 23.20 3.55
C GLY A 93 -0.21 24.06 2.44
N ASP A 94 -1.17 24.91 2.86
CA ASP A 94 -2.11 25.75 2.10
C ASP A 94 -3.37 25.05 1.56
N SER A 95 -4.05 24.25 2.40
CA SER A 95 -5.38 23.67 2.10
C SER A 95 -6.53 24.70 2.03
N ASN A 96 -6.28 25.99 2.32
CA ASN A 96 -7.35 27.01 2.38
C ASN A 96 -7.71 27.69 1.06
N HIS A 97 -7.08 27.33 -0.07
CA HIS A 97 -7.41 27.92 -1.35
C HIS A 97 -7.76 26.85 -2.38
N TRP A 98 -9.04 26.52 -2.47
CA TRP A 98 -9.66 25.67 -3.50
C TRP A 98 -9.26 26.04 -4.96
N PHE A 99 -8.69 27.23 -5.16
CA PHE A 99 -8.26 27.75 -6.47
C PHE A 99 -6.76 28.12 -6.53
N SER A 100 -5.94 27.72 -5.56
CA SER A 100 -4.51 27.96 -5.65
C SER A 100 -3.87 26.99 -6.63
N HIS A 101 -3.56 27.46 -7.84
CA HIS A 101 -2.69 26.78 -8.81
C HIS A 101 -1.21 26.92 -8.41
N GLY A 102 -0.92 26.84 -7.10
CA GLY A 102 0.45 26.71 -6.62
C GLY A 102 0.92 25.28 -6.86
N ASN A 103 2.01 25.09 -7.57
CA ASN A 103 2.74 23.83 -7.62
C ASN A 103 3.14 23.48 -6.17
N ASN A 104 2.38 22.61 -5.50
CA ASN A 104 2.84 21.94 -4.30
C ASN A 104 3.87 20.89 -4.73
N SER A 105 5.12 21.33 -4.83
CA SER A 105 6.24 20.48 -5.28
C SER A 105 6.78 19.57 -4.18
N GLY A 106 6.07 19.43 -3.06
CA GLY A 106 6.48 18.62 -1.93
C GLY A 106 6.08 17.14 -2.05
N SER A 107 6.94 16.26 -1.58
CA SER A 107 6.66 14.83 -1.46
C SER A 107 7.29 14.26 -0.19
N VAL A 108 6.68 13.20 0.35
CA VAL A 108 7.22 12.44 1.48
C VAL A 108 7.29 10.97 1.10
N ARG A 109 8.47 10.39 1.20
CA ARG A 109 8.67 8.94 1.11
C ARG A 109 8.72 8.36 2.52
N TYR A 110 7.95 7.31 2.73
CA TYR A 110 7.93 6.58 3.99
C TYR A 110 8.55 5.19 3.85
N GLU A 111 9.38 4.86 4.83
CA GLU A 111 9.87 3.49 5.08
C GLU A 111 9.45 3.14 6.50
N VAL A 112 8.57 2.14 6.63
CA VAL A 112 7.92 1.78 7.88
C VAL A 112 8.20 0.31 8.20
N ILE A 113 8.65 0.03 9.41
CA ILE A 113 8.74 -1.32 9.95
C ILE A 113 7.68 -1.44 11.04
N VAL A 114 6.80 -2.44 10.92
CA VAL A 114 5.75 -2.71 11.90
C VAL A 114 5.93 -4.11 12.49
N PRO A 115 5.48 -4.39 13.73
CA PRO A 115 5.38 -5.76 14.22
C PRO A 115 4.60 -6.65 13.25
N VAL A 116 5.03 -7.89 13.04
CA VAL A 116 4.46 -8.79 12.00
C VAL A 116 2.94 -8.98 12.10
N ASN A 117 2.35 -8.92 13.31
CA ASN A 117 0.91 -9.10 13.54
C ASN A 117 0.11 -7.79 13.49
N THR A 118 0.74 -6.66 13.13
CA THR A 118 0.05 -5.37 13.03
C THR A 118 -1.02 -5.42 11.95
N ARG A 119 -2.20 -4.88 12.26
CA ARG A 119 -3.26 -4.67 11.27
C ARG A 119 -3.01 -3.33 10.57
N LEU A 120 -2.84 -3.37 9.27
CA LEU A 120 -2.75 -2.18 8.43
C LEU A 120 -4.17 -1.76 8.01
N ASP A 121 -4.85 -0.99 8.87
CA ASP A 121 -6.25 -0.60 8.66
C ASP A 121 -6.40 0.33 7.44
N SER A 122 -5.37 1.13 7.13
CA SER A 122 -5.29 1.97 5.94
C SER A 122 -3.84 2.32 5.62
N VAL A 123 -3.39 2.00 4.39
CA VAL A 123 -2.12 2.48 3.82
C VAL A 123 -2.46 3.18 2.52
N GLU A 124 -2.44 4.50 2.53
CA GLU A 124 -2.98 5.30 1.43
C GLU A 124 -1.99 6.32 0.89
N THR A 125 -2.00 6.49 -0.44
CA THR A 125 -1.34 7.63 -1.09
C THR A 125 -2.11 8.06 -2.34
N VAL A 126 -1.98 9.32 -2.74
CA VAL A 126 -2.61 9.78 -3.98
C VAL A 126 -1.68 9.56 -5.17
N ASN A 127 -0.42 9.97 -5.03
CA ASN A 127 0.57 9.87 -6.11
C ASN A 127 1.84 9.17 -5.59
N GLY A 128 1.85 7.86 -5.67
CA GLY A 128 2.99 7.06 -5.23
C GLY A 128 2.72 5.57 -5.25
N ASN A 129 3.77 4.80 -5.26
CA ASN A 129 3.68 3.35 -5.17
C ASN A 129 3.60 2.90 -3.72
N LEU A 130 2.88 1.81 -3.48
CA LEU A 130 2.79 1.14 -2.20
C LEU A 130 3.50 -0.22 -2.29
N ASN A 131 4.40 -0.49 -1.33
CA ASN A 131 5.07 -1.77 -1.22
C ASN A 131 4.86 -2.31 0.19
N ILE A 132 4.19 -3.46 0.34
CA ILE A 132 3.88 -4.04 1.65
C ILE A 132 4.35 -5.50 1.68
N SER A 133 5.10 -5.88 2.70
CA SER A 133 5.62 -7.24 2.80
C SER A 133 5.70 -7.76 4.23
N GLY A 134 5.51 -9.09 4.37
CA GLY A 134 5.77 -9.80 5.62
C GLY A 134 4.83 -9.47 6.77
N VAL A 135 3.59 -9.04 6.51
CA VAL A 135 2.59 -8.72 7.53
C VAL A 135 1.56 -9.83 7.64
N SER A 136 1.29 -10.26 8.87
CA SER A 136 0.31 -11.32 9.16
C SER A 136 -1.07 -10.80 9.59
N GLY A 137 -1.17 -9.53 9.98
CA GLY A 137 -2.46 -8.86 10.22
C GLY A 137 -3.20 -8.55 8.92
N ASP A 138 -4.45 -8.08 9.04
CA ASP A 138 -5.23 -7.64 7.89
C ASP A 138 -4.58 -6.41 7.24
N VAL A 139 -4.69 -6.30 5.92
CA VAL A 139 -4.09 -5.23 5.12
C VAL A 139 -5.11 -4.58 4.20
N MET A 140 -5.29 -3.26 4.34
CA MET A 140 -6.00 -2.41 3.38
C MET A 140 -5.03 -1.40 2.80
N ALA A 141 -4.85 -1.41 1.46
CA ALA A 141 -3.93 -0.52 0.78
C ALA A 141 -4.57 0.11 -0.46
N GLU A 142 -4.48 1.43 -0.57
CA GLU A 142 -5.12 2.18 -1.65
C GLU A 142 -4.19 3.25 -2.23
N THR A 143 -4.18 3.38 -3.54
CA THR A 143 -3.54 4.51 -4.23
C THR A 143 -4.40 5.01 -5.38
N VAL A 144 -4.22 6.26 -5.77
CA VAL A 144 -4.91 6.78 -6.96
C VAL A 144 -4.03 6.64 -8.20
N ASN A 145 -2.78 7.05 -8.08
CA ASN A 145 -1.81 7.02 -9.18
C ASN A 145 -0.51 6.36 -8.69
N GLY A 146 -0.42 5.06 -8.86
CA GLY A 146 0.72 4.28 -8.46
C GLY A 146 0.46 2.78 -8.51
N ASP A 147 1.52 2.02 -8.49
CA ASP A 147 1.46 0.57 -8.44
C ASP A 147 1.41 0.08 -6.97
N LEU A 148 0.76 -1.05 -6.76
CA LEU A 148 0.77 -1.77 -5.49
C LEU A 148 1.52 -3.08 -5.66
N ASP A 149 2.59 -3.27 -4.88
CA ASP A 149 3.36 -4.50 -4.83
C ASP A 149 3.26 -5.08 -3.42
N VAL A 150 2.63 -6.24 -3.26
CA VAL A 150 2.48 -6.87 -1.95
C VAL A 150 3.00 -8.31 -1.96
N SER A 151 3.61 -8.71 -0.85
CA SER A 151 4.14 -10.08 -0.70
C SER A 151 4.05 -10.58 0.74
N ASP A 152 3.91 -11.90 0.87
CA ASP A 152 3.97 -12.62 2.15
C ASP A 152 2.97 -12.09 3.20
N LEU A 153 1.71 -11.90 2.78
CA LEU A 153 0.60 -11.49 3.63
C LEU A 153 -0.22 -12.71 4.05
N SER A 154 -0.65 -12.77 5.31
CA SER A 154 -1.41 -13.91 5.85
C SER A 154 -2.82 -13.56 6.32
N GLY A 155 -3.09 -12.29 6.66
CA GLY A 155 -4.43 -11.79 7.00
C GLY A 155 -5.33 -11.57 5.80
N ASP A 156 -6.50 -11.02 6.01
CA ASP A 156 -7.38 -10.56 4.94
C ASP A 156 -6.73 -9.39 4.20
N VAL A 157 -6.84 -9.35 2.87
CA VAL A 157 -6.15 -8.35 2.02
C VAL A 157 -7.15 -7.64 1.12
N GLY A 158 -7.14 -6.31 1.18
CA GLY A 158 -7.84 -5.42 0.25
C GLY A 158 -6.87 -4.47 -0.44
N LEU A 159 -6.79 -4.53 -1.76
CA LEU A 159 -5.90 -3.71 -2.59
C LEU A 159 -6.71 -2.95 -3.63
N SER A 160 -6.51 -1.65 -3.73
CA SER A 160 -7.22 -0.80 -4.69
C SER A 160 -6.30 0.25 -5.31
N THR A 161 -6.39 0.41 -6.64
CA THR A 161 -5.77 1.55 -7.33
C THR A 161 -6.67 2.06 -8.47
N VAL A 162 -6.54 3.32 -8.81
CA VAL A 162 -7.26 3.86 -9.98
C VAL A 162 -6.40 3.74 -11.25
N ASN A 163 -5.16 4.20 -11.16
CA ASN A 163 -4.22 4.20 -12.28
C ASN A 163 -2.90 3.56 -11.85
N GLY A 164 -2.79 2.26 -12.04
CA GLY A 164 -1.60 1.50 -11.70
C GLY A 164 -1.85 -0.01 -11.76
N GLY A 165 -0.78 -0.77 -11.81
CA GLY A 165 -0.82 -2.22 -11.70
C GLY A 165 -0.85 -2.68 -10.25
N ILE A 166 -1.31 -3.90 -10.04
CA ILE A 166 -1.24 -4.57 -8.75
C ILE A 166 -0.52 -5.90 -8.94
N GLU A 167 0.55 -6.11 -8.18
CA GLU A 167 1.21 -7.40 -8.07
C GLU A 167 1.10 -7.91 -6.63
N ALA A 168 0.50 -9.10 -6.47
CA ALA A 168 0.36 -9.74 -5.17
C ALA A 168 1.00 -11.14 -5.21
N VAL A 169 1.94 -11.38 -4.32
CA VAL A 169 2.66 -12.66 -4.21
C VAL A 169 2.36 -13.32 -2.88
N PHE A 170 1.74 -14.48 -2.92
CA PHE A 170 1.40 -15.26 -1.73
C PHE A 170 2.26 -16.53 -1.68
N SER A 171 3.15 -16.62 -0.71
CA SER A 171 3.90 -17.87 -0.43
C SER A 171 2.97 -18.95 0.13
N LYS A 172 1.88 -18.54 0.77
CA LYS A 172 0.84 -19.39 1.34
C LYS A 172 -0.49 -18.65 1.32
N ILE A 173 -1.58 -19.38 1.12
CA ILE A 173 -2.95 -18.88 1.33
C ILE A 173 -3.52 -19.58 2.56
N GLU A 174 -3.98 -18.79 3.53
CA GLU A 174 -4.58 -19.32 4.75
C GLU A 174 -6.05 -19.73 4.51
N SER A 175 -6.50 -20.73 5.28
CA SER A 175 -7.92 -21.12 5.22
C SER A 175 -8.81 -19.95 5.65
N GLN A 176 -9.90 -19.71 4.91
CA GLN A 176 -10.86 -18.63 5.07
C GLN A 176 -10.31 -17.21 4.80
N GLN A 177 -9.05 -17.07 4.38
CA GLN A 177 -8.48 -15.79 3.97
C GLN A 177 -9.30 -15.19 2.82
N ARG A 178 -9.51 -13.88 2.87
CA ARG A 178 -10.18 -13.10 1.83
C ARG A 178 -9.19 -12.13 1.21
N VAL A 179 -9.02 -12.28 -0.09
CA VAL A 179 -8.18 -11.39 -0.89
C VAL A 179 -9.08 -10.70 -1.91
N LYS A 180 -9.10 -9.37 -1.88
CA LYS A 180 -9.81 -8.52 -2.82
C LYS A 180 -8.84 -7.59 -3.50
N VAL A 181 -8.84 -7.56 -4.84
CA VAL A 181 -7.92 -6.77 -5.66
C VAL A 181 -8.71 -6.01 -6.72
N GLU A 182 -8.63 -4.70 -6.70
CA GLU A 182 -9.39 -3.84 -7.61
C GLU A 182 -8.50 -2.80 -8.29
N THR A 183 -8.63 -2.64 -9.60
CA THR A 183 -8.02 -1.51 -10.32
C THR A 183 -8.95 -0.99 -11.41
N VAL A 184 -8.86 0.28 -11.75
CA VAL A 184 -9.61 0.82 -12.88
C VAL A 184 -8.77 0.70 -14.16
N ASN A 185 -7.53 1.16 -14.12
CA ASN A 185 -6.63 1.19 -15.27
C ASN A 185 -5.29 0.57 -14.90
N GLY A 186 -5.19 -0.75 -15.05
CA GLY A 186 -3.94 -1.45 -14.75
C GLY A 186 -4.05 -2.95 -14.90
N ARG A 187 -2.89 -3.58 -14.94
CA ARG A 187 -2.79 -5.03 -14.91
C ARG A 187 -2.82 -5.51 -13.47
N VAL A 188 -3.52 -6.61 -13.24
CA VAL A 188 -3.44 -7.35 -11.98
C VAL A 188 -2.66 -8.64 -12.22
N THR A 189 -1.66 -8.91 -11.40
CA THR A 189 -0.95 -10.18 -11.35
C THR A 189 -1.01 -10.73 -9.94
N VAL A 190 -1.55 -11.93 -9.78
CA VAL A 190 -1.58 -12.64 -8.51
C VAL A 190 -0.80 -13.94 -8.65
N ASN A 191 0.25 -14.07 -7.85
CA ASN A 191 1.10 -15.24 -7.80
C ASN A 191 0.69 -16.09 -6.58
N LEU A 192 0.27 -17.33 -6.81
CA LEU A 192 -0.23 -18.24 -5.79
C LEU A 192 0.68 -19.48 -5.67
N PRO A 193 0.79 -20.09 -4.49
CA PRO A 193 1.49 -21.34 -4.33
C PRO A 193 0.81 -22.46 -5.14
N ALA A 194 1.59 -23.46 -5.57
CA ALA A 194 1.10 -24.55 -6.40
C ALA A 194 0.00 -25.39 -5.72
N ASP A 195 -0.02 -25.42 -4.41
CA ASP A 195 -0.96 -26.11 -3.53
C ASP A 195 -2.03 -25.17 -2.92
N ALA A 196 -2.23 -24.00 -3.51
CA ALA A 196 -3.26 -23.08 -3.06
C ALA A 196 -4.63 -23.74 -2.96
N ASP A 197 -5.39 -23.36 -1.93
CA ASP A 197 -6.75 -23.85 -1.70
C ASP A 197 -7.72 -22.65 -1.67
N VAL A 198 -8.15 -22.21 -2.87
CA VAL A 198 -8.84 -20.94 -3.06
C VAL A 198 -9.95 -21.02 -4.11
N GLN A 199 -11.07 -20.38 -3.82
CA GLN A 199 -12.11 -20.06 -4.78
C GLN A 199 -11.79 -18.70 -5.40
N ILE A 200 -11.76 -18.63 -6.74
CA ILE A 200 -11.39 -17.44 -7.51
C ILE A 200 -12.60 -16.92 -8.27
N SER A 201 -12.84 -15.63 -8.18
CA SER A 201 -13.70 -14.85 -9.07
C SER A 201 -12.86 -13.72 -9.65
N ALA A 202 -12.78 -13.62 -10.96
CA ALA A 202 -12.01 -12.58 -11.62
C ALA A 202 -12.79 -12.01 -12.81
N ASP A 203 -12.88 -10.69 -12.89
CA ASP A 203 -13.67 -9.97 -13.89
C ASP A 203 -12.86 -8.83 -14.51
N THR A 204 -12.95 -8.69 -15.85
CA THR A 204 -12.41 -7.52 -16.56
C THR A 204 -13.32 -7.07 -17.68
N LEU A 205 -13.56 -5.75 -17.76
CA LEU A 205 -14.40 -5.20 -18.81
C LEU A 205 -13.65 -5.06 -20.15
N ASN A 206 -12.41 -4.59 -20.11
CA ASN A 206 -11.56 -4.39 -21.29
C ASN A 206 -10.18 -5.05 -21.04
N GLY A 207 -10.11 -6.37 -21.21
CA GLY A 207 -8.89 -7.13 -21.00
C GLY A 207 -9.10 -8.63 -21.19
N GLY A 208 -8.08 -9.38 -20.86
CA GLY A 208 -8.14 -10.84 -20.83
C GLY A 208 -7.74 -11.36 -19.46
N ILE A 209 -8.25 -12.54 -19.12
CA ILE A 209 -7.87 -13.26 -17.90
C ILE A 209 -7.04 -14.47 -18.31
N ASP A 210 -5.94 -14.70 -17.63
CA ASP A 210 -5.06 -15.86 -17.85
C ASP A 210 -4.75 -16.54 -16.52
N ALA A 211 -5.33 -17.70 -16.32
CA ALA A 211 -5.12 -18.58 -15.17
C ALA A 211 -4.73 -20.01 -15.63
N SER A 212 -4.10 -20.09 -16.81
CA SER A 212 -3.73 -21.35 -17.46
C SER A 212 -2.76 -22.19 -16.64
N ASP A 213 -1.93 -21.58 -15.78
CA ASP A 213 -1.03 -22.29 -14.88
C ASP A 213 -1.77 -23.23 -13.91
N PHE A 214 -3.01 -22.92 -13.59
CA PHE A 214 -3.88 -23.76 -12.76
C PHE A 214 -4.92 -24.56 -13.55
N GLY A 215 -4.85 -24.51 -14.89
CA GLY A 215 -5.79 -25.21 -15.76
C GLY A 215 -7.23 -24.67 -15.69
N LEU A 216 -7.39 -23.43 -15.25
CA LEU A 216 -8.69 -22.78 -15.20
C LEU A 216 -9.02 -22.14 -16.56
N GLU A 217 -10.26 -22.35 -17.01
CA GLU A 217 -10.78 -21.79 -18.24
C GLU A 217 -11.46 -20.44 -17.98
N THR A 218 -11.29 -19.53 -18.93
CA THR A 218 -11.86 -18.18 -18.88
C THR A 218 -13.04 -18.11 -19.84
N ASP A 219 -14.16 -17.63 -19.37
CA ASP A 219 -15.32 -17.33 -20.21
C ASP A 219 -15.11 -15.96 -20.87
N LYS A 220 -15.31 -15.92 -22.20
CA LYS A 220 -15.28 -14.68 -22.96
C LYS A 220 -16.69 -14.27 -23.32
N GLY A 221 -17.16 -13.20 -22.68
CA GLY A 221 -18.44 -12.60 -22.98
C GLY A 221 -18.42 -11.80 -24.30
N PHE A 222 -19.55 -11.23 -24.67
CA PHE A 222 -19.65 -10.25 -25.78
C PHE A 222 -18.88 -8.98 -25.42
N VAL A 223 -18.79 -8.64 -24.16
CA VAL A 223 -17.97 -7.57 -23.57
C VAL A 223 -17.31 -8.15 -22.34
N GLY A 224 -15.98 -7.99 -22.23
CA GLY A 224 -15.22 -8.45 -21.09
C GLY A 224 -14.84 -9.93 -21.09
N SER A 225 -14.22 -10.32 -20.01
CA SER A 225 -13.89 -11.71 -19.68
C SER A 225 -14.14 -11.93 -18.21
N ASP A 226 -14.65 -13.09 -17.86
CA ASP A 226 -14.86 -13.53 -16.48
C ASP A 226 -14.25 -14.91 -16.25
N LEU A 227 -13.90 -15.17 -15.01
CA LEU A 227 -13.40 -16.46 -14.55
C LEU A 227 -13.98 -16.75 -13.18
N ASN A 228 -14.68 -17.87 -13.07
CA ASN A 228 -15.11 -18.43 -11.80
C ASN A 228 -14.52 -19.83 -11.69
N GLY A 229 -13.58 -20.00 -10.77
CA GLY A 229 -12.84 -21.23 -10.65
C GLY A 229 -12.51 -21.61 -9.22
N LYS A 230 -11.95 -22.79 -9.06
CA LYS A 230 -11.53 -23.32 -7.77
C LYS A 230 -10.23 -24.08 -7.91
N ILE A 231 -9.30 -23.80 -7.00
CA ILE A 231 -8.09 -24.58 -6.80
C ILE A 231 -8.26 -25.30 -5.45
N GLY A 232 -7.98 -26.58 -5.40
CA GLY A 232 -8.20 -27.39 -4.19
C GLY A 232 -9.67 -27.48 -3.78
N SER A 233 -9.97 -27.35 -2.50
CA SER A 233 -11.34 -27.35 -1.96
C SER A 233 -12.01 -25.97 -2.00
N GLY A 234 -11.22 -24.90 -2.19
CA GLY A 234 -11.68 -23.52 -2.22
C GLY A 234 -11.97 -22.95 -0.82
N SER A 235 -11.06 -23.18 0.12
CA SER A 235 -11.24 -22.72 1.50
C SER A 235 -11.07 -21.22 1.68
N ALA A 236 -10.20 -20.59 0.89
CA ALA A 236 -10.03 -19.14 0.83
C ALA A 236 -10.83 -18.53 -0.33
N ARG A 237 -10.84 -17.20 -0.43
CA ARG A 237 -11.51 -16.46 -1.51
C ARG A 237 -10.58 -15.41 -2.11
N LEU A 238 -10.50 -15.39 -3.43
CA LEU A 238 -9.79 -14.38 -4.21
C LEU A 238 -10.76 -13.73 -5.20
N ASN A 239 -11.01 -12.44 -5.02
CA ASN A 239 -11.82 -11.63 -5.93
C ASN A 239 -10.92 -10.60 -6.61
N ILE A 240 -10.95 -10.55 -7.94
CA ILE A 240 -10.13 -9.64 -8.74
C ILE A 240 -11.01 -8.92 -9.74
N ASP A 241 -11.03 -7.61 -9.68
CA ASP A 241 -11.81 -6.76 -10.57
C ASP A 241 -10.93 -5.71 -11.27
N THR A 242 -11.08 -5.57 -12.59
CA THR A 242 -10.46 -4.45 -13.33
C THR A 242 -11.40 -3.94 -14.42
N VAL A 243 -11.31 -2.66 -14.75
CA VAL A 243 -12.06 -2.10 -15.88
C VAL A 243 -11.23 -2.21 -17.15
N ASN A 244 -10.00 -1.71 -17.11
CA ASN A 244 -9.11 -1.65 -18.26
C ASN A 244 -7.76 -2.29 -17.92
N GLY A 245 -7.67 -3.60 -18.09
CA GLY A 245 -6.43 -4.31 -17.81
C GLY A 245 -6.55 -5.82 -17.95
N ALA A 246 -5.41 -6.46 -18.03
CA ALA A 246 -5.35 -7.92 -18.03
C ALA A 246 -5.17 -8.44 -16.60
N ILE A 247 -5.84 -9.54 -16.29
CA ILE A 247 -5.66 -10.28 -15.04
C ILE A 247 -4.81 -11.52 -15.33
N LYS A 248 -3.78 -11.73 -14.52
CA LYS A 248 -2.94 -12.91 -14.57
C LYS A 248 -2.89 -13.59 -13.22
N ILE A 249 -3.24 -14.88 -13.20
CA ILE A 249 -3.11 -15.72 -12.01
C ILE A 249 -2.05 -16.76 -12.33
N ARG A 250 -0.94 -16.68 -11.60
CA ARG A 250 0.27 -17.46 -11.87
C ARG A 250 0.59 -18.38 -10.69
N LYS A 251 1.32 -19.41 -11.01
CA LYS A 251 1.90 -20.33 -10.02
C LYS A 251 3.31 -19.85 -9.67
N ASN A 252 3.61 -19.76 -8.37
CA ASN A 252 4.97 -19.50 -7.86
C ASN A 252 5.93 -20.62 -8.23
#